data_793807fe4d01beaa3aabef8f57da9c1b
#
_entry.id   793807fe4d01beaa3aabef8f57da9c1b
#
_cell.length_a   1.000
_cell.length_b   1.000
_cell.length_c   1.000
_cell.angle_alpha   90.00
_cell.angle_beta   90.00
_cell.angle_gamma   90.00
#
_symmetry.space_group_name_H-M   'P 1'
#
loop_
_entity.id
_entity.type
_entity.pdbx_description
1 polymer ?
#
loop_
_entity_poly.entity_id
_entity_poly.type
_entity_poly.pdbx_seq_one_letter_code
_entity_poly.pdbx_strand_id
1 'polypeptide(L)'
;MLFLRGAAVNIFAALIVVWAISTFPGGTVETSWLYRFGRWLEPLGSFLGFDWRFTVALLSSFVAKETTAGTLAVLFSVGATDHEAVVQALRASITPAGALAFIVASNLYIPCIASISVLRSELGSWGRTLALLAAMFAVAMGMVCAVYHIAVFV
;
A
#
# COMPACT_ATOMS: atom_id res chain seq x y z
N MET A 1 -25.28 -10.29 4.83
CA MET A 1 -24.33 -10.91 5.79
C MET A 1 -23.24 -11.75 5.12
N LEU A 2 -23.48 -12.48 4.03
CA LEU A 2 -22.46 -13.28 3.33
C LEU A 2 -21.31 -12.44 2.74
N PHE A 3 -21.60 -11.27 2.20
CA PHE A 3 -20.59 -10.36 1.61
C PHE A 3 -19.61 -9.85 2.68
N LEU A 4 -20.10 -9.37 3.82
CA LEU A 4 -19.28 -8.89 4.94
C LEU A 4 -18.35 -9.98 5.49
N ARG A 5 -18.88 -11.20 5.58
CA ARG A 5 -18.11 -12.36 6.06
C ARG A 5 -17.01 -12.74 5.08
N GLY A 6 -17.30 -12.72 3.77
CA GLY A 6 -16.30 -12.97 2.73
C GLY A 6 -15.20 -11.92 2.70
N ALA A 7 -15.57 -10.62 2.80
CA ALA A 7 -14.61 -9.53 2.87
C ALA A 7 -13.69 -9.63 4.10
N ALA A 8 -14.26 -9.89 5.29
CA ALA A 8 -13.50 -10.03 6.53
C ALA A 8 -12.49 -11.20 6.47
N VAL A 9 -12.90 -12.35 5.92
CA VAL A 9 -12.01 -13.51 5.75
C VAL A 9 -10.85 -13.18 4.81
N ASN A 10 -11.12 -12.52 3.69
CA ASN A 10 -10.09 -12.14 2.72
C ASN A 10 -9.09 -11.13 3.31
N ILE A 11 -9.57 -10.12 4.05
CA ILE A 11 -8.71 -9.15 4.73
C ILE A 11 -7.83 -9.86 5.76
N PHE A 12 -8.41 -10.73 6.59
CA PHE A 12 -7.69 -11.46 7.61
C PHE A 12 -6.65 -12.41 6.99
N ALA A 13 -7.01 -13.13 5.94
CA ALA A 13 -6.08 -13.99 5.20
C ALA A 13 -4.92 -13.19 4.59
N ALA A 14 -5.19 -12.03 3.98
CA ALA A 14 -4.16 -11.16 3.43
C ALA A 14 -3.19 -10.64 4.50
N LEU A 15 -3.71 -10.24 5.68
CA LEU A 15 -2.88 -9.79 6.80
C LEU A 15 -2.00 -10.91 7.36
N ILE A 16 -2.52 -12.15 7.47
CA ILE A 16 -1.73 -13.32 7.86
C ILE A 16 -0.61 -13.58 6.87
N VAL A 17 -0.87 -13.51 5.56
CA VAL A 17 0.14 -13.70 4.53
C VAL A 17 1.22 -12.62 4.62
N VAL A 18 0.83 -11.35 4.75
CA VAL A 18 1.78 -10.25 4.92
C VAL A 18 2.62 -10.45 6.18
N TRP A 19 1.99 -10.80 7.30
CA TRP A 19 2.70 -11.07 8.55
C TRP A 19 3.68 -12.24 8.41
N ALA A 20 3.26 -13.34 7.80
CA ALA A 20 4.12 -14.50 7.59
C ALA A 20 5.34 -14.15 6.73
N ILE A 21 5.14 -13.45 5.60
CA ILE A 21 6.22 -13.04 4.70
C ILE A 21 7.13 -11.99 5.36
N SER A 22 6.60 -11.16 6.24
CA SER A 22 7.38 -10.15 7.00
C SER A 22 8.21 -10.75 8.14
N THR A 23 7.85 -11.96 8.60
CA THR A 23 8.51 -12.61 9.73
C THR A 23 9.51 -13.70 9.28
N PHE A 24 9.26 -14.35 8.12
CA PHE A 24 10.14 -15.40 7.60
C PHE A 24 11.23 -14.84 6.66
N PRO A 25 12.50 -15.38 6.68
CA PRO A 25 12.99 -16.53 7.46
C PRO A 25 13.67 -16.17 8.79
N GLY A 26 13.84 -14.92 9.17
CA GLY A 26 14.76 -14.54 10.25
C GLY A 26 14.14 -13.96 11.52
N GLY A 27 12.81 -13.93 11.67
CA GLY A 27 12.12 -13.37 12.84
C GLY A 27 12.18 -11.85 12.97
N THR A 28 12.93 -11.16 12.12
CA THR A 28 12.96 -9.70 12.03
C THR A 28 12.56 -9.24 10.63
N VAL A 29 11.91 -8.07 10.54
CA VAL A 29 11.47 -7.52 9.23
C VAL A 29 12.64 -7.34 8.28
N GLU A 30 13.80 -6.94 8.80
CA GLU A 30 15.02 -6.63 8.02
C GLU A 30 15.66 -7.85 7.35
N THR A 31 15.39 -9.05 7.84
CA THR A 31 15.86 -10.33 7.26
C THR A 31 14.82 -11.02 6.38
N SER A 32 13.62 -10.45 6.31
CA SER A 32 12.48 -11.05 5.62
C SER A 32 12.55 -10.92 4.10
N TRP A 33 11.83 -11.80 3.40
CA TRP A 33 11.62 -11.71 1.95
C TRP A 33 10.91 -10.41 1.55
N LEU A 34 10.02 -9.92 2.42
CA LEU A 34 9.29 -8.69 2.21
C LEU A 34 10.20 -7.46 2.22
N TYR A 35 11.21 -7.45 3.10
CA TYR A 35 12.23 -6.41 3.15
C TYR A 35 13.05 -6.36 1.86
N ARG A 36 13.52 -7.52 1.39
CA ARG A 36 14.31 -7.60 0.14
C ARG A 36 13.51 -7.11 -1.07
N PHE A 37 12.25 -7.48 -1.15
CA PHE A 37 11.33 -7.02 -2.19
C PHE A 37 11.03 -5.52 -2.07
N GLY A 38 10.76 -5.04 -0.85
CA GLY A 38 10.53 -3.63 -0.57
C GLY A 38 11.73 -2.75 -0.92
N ARG A 39 12.93 -3.20 -0.56
CA ARG A 39 14.20 -2.50 -0.91
C ARG A 39 14.43 -2.44 -2.42
N TRP A 40 14.07 -3.47 -3.16
CA TRP A 40 14.14 -3.43 -4.63
C TRP A 40 13.17 -2.41 -5.24
N LEU A 41 12.03 -2.17 -4.59
CA LEU A 41 11.04 -1.18 -4.99
C LEU A 41 11.28 0.22 -4.39
N GLU A 42 12.22 0.37 -3.47
CA GLU A 42 12.52 1.63 -2.78
C GLU A 42 12.75 2.83 -3.72
N PRO A 43 13.45 2.70 -4.88
CA PRO A 43 13.62 3.81 -5.80
C PRO A 43 12.30 4.41 -6.30
N LEU A 44 11.24 3.62 -6.38
CA LEU A 44 9.91 4.11 -6.76
C LEU A 44 9.26 4.93 -5.63
N GLY A 45 9.41 4.48 -4.37
CA GLY A 45 8.88 5.16 -3.19
C GLY A 45 9.67 6.42 -2.85
N SER A 46 10.99 6.36 -2.93
CA SER A 46 11.87 7.49 -2.60
C SER A 46 11.64 8.72 -3.47
N PHE A 47 11.26 8.53 -4.74
CA PHE A 47 10.86 9.62 -5.63
C PHE A 47 9.62 10.39 -5.13
N LEU A 48 8.77 9.75 -4.34
CA LEU A 48 7.56 10.32 -3.74
C LEU A 48 7.71 10.58 -2.22
N GLY A 49 8.92 10.46 -1.69
CA GLY A 49 9.25 10.80 -0.30
C GLY A 49 8.77 9.80 0.75
N PHE A 50 8.53 8.54 0.38
CA PHE A 50 8.19 7.50 1.34
C PHE A 50 9.11 6.28 1.28
N ASP A 51 9.29 5.65 2.45
CA ASP A 51 10.10 4.46 2.68
C ASP A 51 9.49 3.22 1.97
N TRP A 52 10.30 2.18 1.80
CA TRP A 52 9.90 0.88 1.25
C TRP A 52 8.66 0.28 1.93
N ARG A 53 8.46 0.51 3.24
CA ARG A 53 7.29 0.04 4.01
C ARG A 53 5.98 0.58 3.45
N PHE A 54 5.95 1.86 3.11
CA PHE A 54 4.79 2.50 2.48
C PHE A 54 4.54 1.97 1.06
N THR A 55 5.61 1.70 0.30
CA THR A 55 5.51 1.10 -1.03
C THR A 55 4.90 -0.30 -0.96
N VAL A 56 5.33 -1.12 0.01
CA VAL A 56 4.76 -2.45 0.25
C VAL A 56 3.31 -2.35 0.70
N ALA A 57 2.95 -1.40 1.55
CA ALA A 57 1.58 -1.17 1.97
C ALA A 57 0.67 -0.77 0.80
N LEU A 58 1.14 0.07 -0.13
CA LEU A 58 0.43 0.38 -1.36
C LEU A 58 0.23 -0.86 -2.25
N LEU A 59 1.24 -1.70 -2.38
CA LEU A 59 1.11 -2.95 -3.13
C LEU A 59 0.11 -3.92 -2.50
N SER A 60 0.07 -4.01 -1.16
CA SER A 60 -0.92 -4.82 -0.47
C SER A 60 -2.35 -4.33 -0.71
N SER A 61 -2.54 -3.03 -0.93
CA SER A 61 -3.83 -2.42 -1.25
C SER A 61 -4.41 -2.91 -2.59
N PHE A 62 -3.59 -3.49 -3.46
CA PHE A 62 -4.06 -4.10 -4.70
C PHE A 62 -4.95 -5.33 -4.44
N VAL A 63 -4.72 -6.05 -3.36
CA VAL A 63 -5.58 -7.19 -2.96
C VAL A 63 -6.88 -6.67 -2.37
N ALA A 64 -6.77 -5.76 -1.38
CA ALA A 64 -7.90 -5.07 -0.78
C ALA A 64 -7.41 -3.73 -0.19
N LYS A 65 -8.07 -2.62 -0.49
CA LYS A 65 -7.63 -1.29 -0.01
C LYS A 65 -7.58 -1.18 1.51
N GLU A 66 -8.44 -1.91 2.18
CA GLU A 66 -8.54 -1.98 3.64
C GLU A 66 -7.27 -2.58 4.28
N THR A 67 -6.48 -3.35 3.53
CA THR A 67 -5.26 -3.97 4.07
C THR A 67 -4.10 -2.98 4.21
N THR A 68 -4.14 -1.81 3.58
CA THR A 68 -3.06 -0.81 3.62
C THR A 68 -2.70 -0.40 5.04
N ALA A 69 -3.71 -0.01 5.83
CA ALA A 69 -3.51 0.39 7.22
C ALA A 69 -3.04 -0.78 8.10
N GLY A 70 -3.63 -1.97 7.89
CA GLY A 70 -3.21 -3.18 8.59
C GLY A 70 -1.78 -3.60 8.25
N THR A 71 -1.37 -3.49 6.99
CA THR A 71 0.01 -3.78 6.57
C THR A 71 0.99 -2.81 7.21
N LEU A 72 0.70 -1.50 7.23
CA LEU A 72 1.52 -0.53 7.93
C LEU A 72 1.62 -0.86 9.42
N ALA A 73 0.49 -1.15 10.08
CA ALA A 73 0.48 -1.54 11.48
C ALA A 73 1.38 -2.76 11.73
N VAL A 74 1.32 -3.80 10.89
CA VAL A 74 2.19 -4.98 10.99
C VAL A 74 3.65 -4.60 10.79
N LEU A 75 4.00 -3.84 9.74
CA LEU A 75 5.38 -3.49 9.40
C LEU A 75 6.05 -2.58 10.45
N PHE A 76 5.27 -1.76 11.15
CA PHE A 76 5.78 -0.87 12.20
C PHE A 76 5.64 -1.45 13.60
N SER A 77 4.74 -2.43 13.84
CA SER A 77 4.56 -3.08 15.13
C SER A 77 5.54 -4.21 15.39
N VAL A 78 6.23 -4.72 14.38
CA VAL A 78 7.23 -5.77 14.55
C VAL A 78 8.43 -5.21 15.34
N GLY A 79 8.50 -5.58 16.62
CA GLY A 79 9.54 -5.11 17.55
C GLY A 79 9.13 -3.94 18.47
N ALA A 80 7.94 -3.37 18.31
CA ALA A 80 7.41 -2.34 19.18
C ALA A 80 6.32 -2.92 20.11
N THR A 81 6.52 -2.75 21.41
CA THR A 81 5.57 -3.21 22.45
C THR A 81 4.55 -2.13 22.83
N ASP A 82 4.74 -0.89 22.35
CA ASP A 82 3.96 0.26 22.75
C ASP A 82 3.45 1.03 21.52
N HIS A 83 2.22 1.51 21.60
CA HIS A 83 1.57 2.30 20.55
C HIS A 83 2.34 3.60 20.23
N GLU A 84 2.89 4.25 21.23
CA GLU A 84 3.71 5.47 21.08
C GLU A 84 4.97 5.21 20.25
N ALA A 85 5.62 4.08 20.45
CA ALA A 85 6.80 3.68 19.68
C ALA A 85 6.48 3.46 18.20
N VAL A 86 5.32 2.87 17.90
CA VAL A 86 4.83 2.70 16.51
C VAL A 86 4.58 4.06 15.84
N VAL A 87 3.93 4.98 16.54
CA VAL A 87 3.65 6.33 16.02
C VAL A 87 4.95 7.12 15.77
N GLN A 88 5.93 7.01 16.67
CA GLN A 88 7.23 7.66 16.50
C GLN A 88 8.01 7.07 15.32
N ALA A 89 8.03 5.74 15.18
CA ALA A 89 8.66 5.06 14.06
C ALA A 89 8.00 5.46 12.72
N LEU A 90 6.68 5.57 12.69
CA LEU A 90 5.94 6.04 11.52
C LEU A 90 6.33 7.47 11.14
N ARG A 91 6.36 8.38 12.12
CA ARG A 91 6.75 9.79 11.90
C ARG A 91 8.20 9.94 11.44
N ALA A 92 9.09 9.08 11.91
CA ALA A 92 10.50 9.09 11.50
C ALA A 92 10.70 8.55 10.07
N SER A 93 9.76 7.76 9.55
CA SER A 93 9.88 7.06 8.27
C SER A 93 9.24 7.80 7.08
N ILE A 94 8.51 8.89 7.34
CA ILE A 94 7.81 9.63 6.29
C ILE A 94 7.84 11.13 6.55
N THR A 95 8.08 11.90 5.51
CA THR A 95 7.95 13.36 5.59
C THR A 95 6.47 13.78 5.58
N PRO A 96 6.10 14.96 6.11
CA PRO A 96 4.71 15.46 6.03
C PRO A 96 4.19 15.50 4.59
N ALA A 97 5.01 15.94 3.64
CA ALA A 97 4.68 15.94 2.21
C ALA A 97 4.47 14.51 1.68
N GLY A 98 5.33 13.57 2.06
CA GLY A 98 5.20 12.16 1.74
C GLY A 98 3.93 11.54 2.34
N ALA A 99 3.55 11.92 3.55
CA ALA A 99 2.32 11.44 4.20
C ALA A 99 1.08 11.88 3.41
N LEU A 100 1.02 13.14 2.99
CA LEU A 100 -0.07 13.64 2.14
C LEU A 100 -0.08 12.92 0.78
N ALA A 101 1.07 12.76 0.15
CA ALA A 101 1.20 12.02 -1.10
C ALA A 101 0.75 10.56 -0.94
N PHE A 102 1.08 9.90 0.17
CA PHE A 102 0.66 8.54 0.48
C PHE A 102 -0.86 8.42 0.66
N ILE A 103 -1.50 9.36 1.37
CA ILE A 103 -2.96 9.39 1.53
C ILE A 103 -3.64 9.54 0.17
N VAL A 104 -3.15 10.44 -0.69
CA VAL A 104 -3.67 10.62 -2.04
C VAL A 104 -3.45 9.36 -2.88
N ALA A 105 -2.25 8.77 -2.83
CA ALA A 105 -1.93 7.54 -3.52
C ALA A 105 -2.87 6.39 -3.10
N SER A 106 -3.04 6.15 -1.81
CA SER A 106 -3.88 5.05 -1.30
C SER A 106 -5.35 5.18 -1.70
N ASN A 107 -5.85 6.41 -1.91
CA ASN A 107 -7.22 6.65 -2.34
C ASN A 107 -7.41 6.56 -3.87
N LEU A 108 -6.50 7.15 -4.64
CA LEU A 108 -6.60 7.26 -6.10
C LEU A 108 -5.91 6.10 -6.85
N TYR A 109 -5.00 5.40 -6.19
CA TYR A 109 -4.29 4.27 -6.74
C TYR A 109 -5.25 3.20 -7.30
N ILE A 110 -4.73 2.35 -8.19
CA ILE A 110 -5.46 1.33 -8.94
C ILE A 110 -6.53 0.63 -8.08
N PRO A 111 -7.73 0.38 -8.64
CA PRO A 111 -8.78 -0.37 -7.95
C PRO A 111 -8.29 -1.78 -7.57
N CYS A 112 -8.76 -2.30 -6.45
CA CYS A 112 -8.44 -3.64 -5.98
C CYS A 112 -8.93 -4.72 -6.97
N ILE A 113 -8.42 -5.94 -6.85
CA ILE A 113 -8.75 -7.07 -7.73
C ILE A 113 -10.26 -7.26 -7.89
N ALA A 114 -11.03 -7.09 -6.81
CA ALA A 114 -12.49 -7.17 -6.84
C ALA A 114 -13.10 -6.12 -7.78
N SER A 115 -12.66 -4.86 -7.67
CA SER A 115 -13.13 -3.77 -8.54
C SER A 115 -12.71 -3.98 -10.00
N ILE A 116 -11.50 -4.52 -10.25
CA ILE A 116 -11.04 -4.84 -11.61
C ILE A 116 -11.90 -5.93 -12.23
N SER A 117 -12.31 -6.94 -11.47
CA SER A 117 -13.18 -8.01 -11.97
C SER A 117 -14.55 -7.49 -12.38
N VAL A 118 -15.15 -6.58 -11.57
CA VAL A 118 -16.41 -5.90 -11.90
C VAL A 118 -16.23 -5.04 -13.15
N LEU A 119 -15.19 -4.22 -13.20
CA LEU A 119 -14.88 -3.35 -14.32
C LEU A 119 -14.73 -4.16 -15.62
N ARG A 120 -14.08 -5.32 -15.54
CA ARG A 120 -13.92 -6.25 -16.67
C ARG A 120 -15.26 -6.82 -17.13
N SER A 121 -16.17 -7.15 -16.22
CA SER A 121 -17.50 -7.65 -16.56
C SER A 121 -18.35 -6.59 -17.25
N GLU A 122 -18.30 -5.35 -16.77
CA GLU A 122 -19.05 -4.23 -17.34
C GLU A 122 -18.53 -3.79 -18.71
N LEU A 123 -17.21 -3.70 -18.89
CA LEU A 123 -16.61 -3.24 -20.12
C LEU A 123 -16.56 -4.32 -21.22
N GLY A 124 -16.70 -5.60 -20.87
CA GLY A 124 -16.73 -6.72 -21.80
C GLY A 124 -15.43 -6.97 -22.58
N SER A 125 -14.36 -6.17 -22.38
CA SER A 125 -13.10 -6.25 -23.13
C SER A 125 -11.89 -5.95 -22.25
N TRP A 126 -10.87 -6.81 -22.30
CA TRP A 126 -9.60 -6.58 -21.59
C TRP A 126 -8.88 -5.32 -22.09
N GLY A 127 -8.94 -5.00 -23.39
CA GLY A 127 -8.32 -3.79 -23.94
C GLY A 127 -8.90 -2.52 -23.32
N ARG A 128 -10.21 -2.42 -23.22
CA ARG A 128 -10.90 -1.27 -22.58
C ARG A 128 -10.63 -1.20 -21.09
N THR A 129 -10.62 -2.34 -20.41
CA THR A 129 -10.31 -2.41 -18.98
C THR A 129 -8.88 -1.94 -18.71
N LEU A 130 -7.88 -2.43 -19.45
CA LEU A 130 -6.50 -2.02 -19.30
C LEU A 130 -6.28 -0.55 -19.65
N ALA A 131 -6.92 -0.04 -20.69
CA ALA A 131 -6.85 1.39 -21.05
C ALA A 131 -7.40 2.28 -19.93
N LEU A 132 -8.53 1.89 -19.33
CA LEU A 132 -9.10 2.63 -18.21
C LEU A 132 -8.22 2.56 -16.96
N LEU A 133 -7.67 1.37 -16.63
CA LEU A 133 -6.73 1.21 -15.52
C LEU A 133 -5.45 2.05 -15.72
N ALA A 134 -4.91 2.09 -16.94
CA ALA A 134 -3.76 2.91 -17.28
C ALA A 134 -4.06 4.41 -17.13
N ALA A 135 -5.24 4.85 -17.57
CA ALA A 135 -5.68 6.23 -17.40
C ALA A 135 -5.86 6.59 -15.93
N MET A 136 -6.50 5.72 -15.12
CA MET A 136 -6.64 5.92 -13.67
C MET A 136 -5.27 6.00 -12.98
N PHE A 137 -4.35 5.11 -13.34
CA PHE A 137 -2.99 5.12 -12.80
C PHE A 137 -2.24 6.41 -13.17
N ALA A 138 -2.33 6.87 -14.41
CA ALA A 138 -1.69 8.12 -14.85
C ALA A 138 -2.23 9.33 -14.08
N VAL A 139 -3.55 9.41 -13.89
CA VAL A 139 -4.19 10.47 -13.09
C VAL A 139 -3.75 10.38 -11.63
N ALA A 140 -3.74 9.19 -11.04
CA ALA A 140 -3.29 8.99 -9.67
C ALA A 140 -1.83 9.44 -9.48
N MET A 141 -0.92 9.01 -10.35
CA MET A 141 0.49 9.42 -10.31
C MET A 141 0.67 10.93 -10.50
N GLY A 142 -0.07 11.54 -11.43
CA GLY A 142 -0.05 12.99 -11.62
C GLY A 142 -0.50 13.75 -10.37
N MET A 143 -1.58 13.31 -9.72
CA MET A 143 -2.09 13.91 -8.48
C MET A 143 -1.11 13.71 -7.31
N VAL A 144 -0.55 12.51 -7.16
CA VAL A 144 0.44 12.22 -6.11
C VAL A 144 1.68 13.09 -6.27
N CYS A 145 2.23 13.19 -7.48
CA CYS A 145 3.37 14.06 -7.77
C CYS A 145 3.02 15.54 -7.50
N ALA A 146 1.87 16.01 -7.95
CA ALA A 146 1.44 17.39 -7.73
C ALA A 146 1.33 17.71 -6.24
N VAL A 147 0.64 16.85 -5.47
CA VAL A 147 0.47 17.03 -4.02
C VAL A 147 1.81 16.99 -3.29
N TYR A 148 2.68 16.05 -3.65
CA TYR A 148 4.01 15.96 -3.05
C TYR A 148 4.82 17.24 -3.28
N HIS A 149 4.91 17.70 -4.52
CA HIS A 149 5.68 18.92 -4.85
C HIS A 149 5.08 20.18 -4.22
N ILE A 150 3.75 20.33 -4.23
CA ILE A 150 3.11 21.46 -3.57
C ILE A 150 3.40 21.42 -2.06
N ALA A 151 3.30 20.27 -1.43
CA ALA A 151 3.53 20.12 0.02
C ALA A 151 5.02 20.30 0.42
N VAL A 152 5.95 20.13 -0.50
CA VAL A 152 7.39 20.43 -0.27
C VAL A 152 7.66 21.94 -0.35
N PHE A 153 6.88 22.70 -1.14
CA PHE A 153 7.07 24.15 -1.32
C PHE A 153 6.33 24.99 -0.28
N VAL A 154 5.42 24.43 0.48
CA VAL A 154 4.67 25.10 1.56
C VAL A 154 5.26 24.79 2.92
#